data_09ea448cc51b376ec217c5b5f805bbb1
#
_entry.id   09ea448cc51b376ec217c5b5f805bbb1
#
_cell.length_a   1.000
_cell.length_b   1.000
_cell.length_c   1.000
_cell.angle_alpha   90.00
_cell.angle_beta   90.00
_cell.angle_gamma   90.00
#
_symmetry.space_group_name_H-M   'P 1'
#
loop_
_entity.id
_entity.type
_entity.pdbx_description
1 polymer ?
#
loop_
_entity_poly.entity_id
_entity_poly.type
_entity_poly.pdbx_seq_one_letter_code
_entity_poly.pdbx_strand_id
1 'polypeptide(L)'
;GTLRLVLRDDSGALAAALRTLAGGAPWQALLDGRPVPREALLDAVLTELGAGRPSMPAPALPPPQLELPVALPAAEAGGVAPALAAFHAWCAACHWTAETFPPNFLHGPAETLEARLRQCAPRIYVRLAMASVPRAQRAKTPMPPETLLPAFGTHAEAWARSPERAALEATIRRLLAAESGREPDLQTLLAGGYEALRPCLAPARP
;
A
#
# COMPACT_ATOMS: atom_id res chain seq x y z
N GLY A 1 -2.80 -1.96 -40.64
CA GLY A 1 -4.03 -2.37 -40.01
C GLY A 1 -4.54 -1.30 -39.09
N THR A 2 -5.84 -0.99 -39.13
CA THR A 2 -6.45 0.05 -38.27
C THR A 2 -6.95 -0.63 -37.02
N LEU A 3 -6.46 -0.21 -35.85
CA LEU A 3 -6.96 -0.66 -34.56
C LEU A 3 -8.26 0.11 -34.25
N ARG A 4 -9.37 -0.59 -34.15
CA ARG A 4 -10.64 0.00 -33.72
C ARG A 4 -10.86 -0.30 -32.25
N LEU A 5 -10.78 0.72 -31.41
CA LEU A 5 -11.12 0.63 -29.99
C LEU A 5 -12.64 0.84 -29.84
N VAL A 6 -13.34 -0.15 -29.33
CA VAL A 6 -14.75 -0.02 -28.94
C VAL A 6 -14.83 0.04 -27.43
N LEU A 7 -15.21 1.19 -26.91
CA LEU A 7 -15.49 1.36 -25.48
C LEU A 7 -16.95 0.98 -25.23
N ARG A 8 -17.17 -0.01 -24.36
CA ARG A 8 -18.51 -0.35 -23.85
C ARG A 8 -18.60 0.11 -22.40
N ASP A 9 -19.67 0.78 -22.09
CA ASP A 9 -20.00 1.11 -20.71
C ASP A 9 -20.96 0.04 -20.16
N ASP A 10 -20.39 -0.98 -19.56
CA ASP A 10 -21.11 -2.06 -18.90
C ASP A 10 -21.22 -1.84 -17.37
N SER A 11 -20.93 -0.63 -16.89
CA SER A 11 -20.90 -0.31 -15.45
C SER A 11 -22.23 -0.60 -14.75
N GLY A 12 -23.35 -0.32 -15.40
CA GLY A 12 -24.69 -0.63 -14.87
C GLY A 12 -24.94 -2.13 -14.72
N ALA A 13 -24.53 -2.92 -15.72
CA ALA A 13 -24.65 -4.38 -15.70
C ALA A 13 -23.75 -4.98 -14.62
N LEU A 14 -22.51 -4.49 -14.51
CA LEU A 14 -21.58 -4.92 -13.45
C LEU A 14 -22.11 -4.59 -12.05
N ALA A 15 -22.64 -3.39 -11.84
CA ALA A 15 -23.24 -3.01 -10.58
C ALA A 15 -24.45 -3.87 -10.20
N ALA A 16 -25.27 -4.27 -11.19
CA ALA A 16 -26.38 -5.18 -10.98
C ALA A 16 -25.88 -6.59 -10.58
N ALA A 17 -24.92 -7.14 -11.33
CA ALA A 17 -24.30 -8.42 -11.03
C ALA A 17 -23.68 -8.46 -9.62
N LEU A 18 -22.95 -7.42 -9.22
CA LEU A 18 -22.37 -7.32 -7.91
C LEU A 18 -23.43 -7.26 -6.80
N ARG A 19 -24.56 -6.58 -7.01
CA ARG A 19 -25.68 -6.59 -6.05
C ARG A 19 -26.29 -7.99 -5.88
N THR A 20 -26.49 -8.70 -6.99
CA THR A 20 -27.00 -10.09 -6.95
C THR A 20 -26.04 -11.00 -6.17
N LEU A 21 -24.73 -10.86 -6.41
CA LEU A 21 -23.73 -11.67 -5.76
C LEU A 21 -23.48 -11.31 -4.29
N ALA A 22 -23.86 -10.09 -3.85
CA ALA A 22 -23.62 -9.63 -2.49
C ALA A 22 -24.24 -10.52 -1.39
N GLY A 23 -25.31 -11.24 -1.69
CA GLY A 23 -25.93 -12.24 -0.83
C GLY A 23 -25.36 -13.66 -0.97
N GLY A 24 -24.47 -13.90 -1.94
CA GLY A 24 -23.95 -15.23 -2.28
C GLY A 24 -22.77 -15.68 -1.40
N ALA A 25 -22.54 -17.00 -1.38
CA ALA A 25 -21.53 -17.60 -0.52
C ALA A 25 -20.09 -17.08 -0.71
N PRO A 26 -19.58 -16.85 -1.94
CA PRO A 26 -18.24 -16.30 -2.12
C PRO A 26 -18.10 -14.91 -1.52
N TRP A 27 -19.14 -14.09 -1.65
CA TRP A 27 -19.14 -12.72 -1.15
C TRP A 27 -19.21 -12.66 0.37
N GLN A 28 -20.06 -13.51 0.97
CA GLN A 28 -20.13 -13.66 2.43
C GLN A 28 -18.80 -14.14 3.01
N ALA A 29 -18.12 -15.08 2.34
CA ALA A 29 -16.80 -15.51 2.76
C ALA A 29 -15.77 -14.38 2.78
N LEU A 30 -15.80 -13.48 1.77
CA LEU A 30 -14.93 -12.27 1.74
C LEU A 30 -15.27 -11.30 2.88
N LEU A 31 -16.55 -11.07 3.15
CA LEU A 31 -16.99 -10.21 4.25
C LEU A 31 -16.59 -10.78 5.61
N ASP A 32 -16.61 -12.11 5.75
CA ASP A 32 -16.15 -12.82 6.94
C ASP A 32 -14.60 -12.88 7.06
N GLY A 33 -13.87 -12.28 6.11
CA GLY A 33 -12.41 -12.28 6.09
C GLY A 33 -11.80 -13.63 5.71
N ARG A 34 -12.58 -14.56 5.16
CA ARG A 34 -12.09 -15.84 4.66
C ARG A 34 -11.48 -15.66 3.26
N PRO A 35 -10.37 -16.32 2.95
CA PRO A 35 -9.79 -16.28 1.62
C PRO A 35 -10.74 -16.91 0.59
N VAL A 36 -10.99 -16.19 -0.48
CA VAL A 36 -11.75 -16.69 -1.63
C VAL A 36 -10.81 -16.71 -2.84
N PRO A 37 -10.72 -17.83 -3.58
CA PRO A 37 -9.95 -17.87 -4.80
C PRO A 37 -10.45 -16.82 -5.79
N ARG A 38 -9.52 -16.06 -6.35
CA ARG A 38 -9.81 -14.99 -7.31
C ARG A 38 -10.64 -15.50 -8.50
N GLU A 39 -10.31 -16.69 -8.96
CA GLU A 39 -10.99 -17.35 -10.08
C GLU A 39 -12.46 -17.62 -9.75
N ALA A 40 -12.78 -18.07 -8.55
CA ALA A 40 -14.17 -18.31 -8.13
C ALA A 40 -14.99 -17.02 -8.10
N LEU A 41 -14.39 -15.92 -7.67
CA LEU A 41 -15.04 -14.62 -7.66
C LEU A 41 -15.28 -14.10 -9.10
N LEU A 42 -14.27 -14.23 -9.95
CA LEU A 42 -14.35 -13.83 -11.34
C LEU A 42 -15.41 -14.65 -12.09
N ASP A 43 -15.45 -15.96 -11.87
CA ASP A 43 -16.46 -16.83 -12.48
C ASP A 43 -17.88 -16.45 -12.07
N ALA A 44 -18.09 -16.16 -10.80
CA ALA A 44 -19.39 -15.74 -10.30
C ALA A 44 -19.84 -14.43 -11.00
N VAL A 45 -18.94 -13.44 -11.11
CA VAL A 45 -19.24 -12.17 -11.77
C VAL A 45 -19.52 -12.38 -13.27
N LEU A 46 -18.70 -13.16 -13.99
CA LEU A 46 -18.88 -13.42 -15.41
C LEU A 46 -20.17 -14.20 -15.68
N THR A 47 -20.52 -15.15 -14.82
CA THR A 47 -21.78 -15.90 -14.90
C THR A 47 -22.99 -14.97 -14.80
N GLU A 48 -23.01 -14.07 -13.82
CA GLU A 48 -24.09 -13.09 -13.64
C GLU A 48 -24.19 -12.11 -14.80
N LEU A 49 -23.07 -11.78 -15.44
CA LEU A 49 -23.02 -10.94 -16.63
C LEU A 49 -23.41 -11.69 -17.92
N GLY A 50 -23.67 -13.01 -17.87
CA GLY A 50 -23.88 -13.83 -19.04
C GLY A 50 -22.66 -13.91 -19.96
N ALA A 51 -21.48 -13.60 -19.44
CA ALA A 51 -20.22 -13.61 -20.18
C ALA A 51 -19.49 -14.94 -19.93
N GLY A 52 -19.03 -15.57 -21.02
CA GLY A 52 -18.14 -16.72 -20.91
C GLY A 52 -16.76 -16.31 -20.38
N ARG A 53 -16.05 -17.24 -19.73
CA ARG A 53 -14.64 -17.03 -19.40
C ARG A 53 -13.85 -16.70 -20.68
N PRO A 54 -13.10 -15.62 -20.71
CA PRO A 54 -12.17 -15.42 -21.81
C PRO A 54 -11.15 -16.57 -21.77
N SER A 55 -11.01 -17.28 -22.90
CA SER A 55 -9.96 -18.28 -23.06
C SER A 55 -8.63 -17.57 -23.13
N MET A 56 -8.07 -17.26 -21.98
CA MET A 56 -6.70 -16.78 -21.91
C MET A 56 -5.78 -18.00 -21.82
N PRO A 57 -4.80 -18.13 -22.73
CA PRO A 57 -3.77 -19.11 -22.57
C PRO A 57 -3.12 -18.86 -21.18
N ALA A 58 -2.95 -19.92 -20.40
CA ALA A 58 -2.24 -19.80 -19.14
C ALA A 58 -0.90 -19.12 -19.43
N PRO A 59 -0.57 -18.02 -18.74
CA PRO A 59 0.70 -17.36 -18.96
C PRO A 59 1.80 -18.37 -18.65
N ALA A 60 2.61 -18.68 -19.64
CA ALA A 60 3.80 -19.52 -19.48
C ALA A 60 4.92 -18.82 -18.69
N LEU A 61 4.59 -17.69 -18.06
CA LEU A 61 5.51 -16.97 -17.21
C LEU A 61 5.56 -17.66 -15.85
N PRO A 62 6.75 -18.00 -15.35
CA PRO A 62 6.92 -18.40 -13.96
C PRO A 62 6.29 -17.31 -13.08
N PRO A 63 5.73 -17.67 -11.92
CA PRO A 63 5.25 -16.66 -10.99
C PRO A 63 6.38 -15.66 -10.77
N PRO A 64 6.08 -14.34 -10.80
CA PRO A 64 7.11 -13.34 -10.57
C PRO A 64 7.75 -13.68 -9.23
N GLN A 65 9.03 -14.08 -9.27
CA GLN A 65 9.81 -14.10 -8.06
C GLN A 65 9.92 -12.65 -7.65
N LEU A 66 9.15 -12.28 -6.63
CA LEU A 66 9.32 -11.01 -5.97
C LEU A 66 10.67 -11.13 -5.25
N GLU A 67 11.74 -10.81 -5.95
CA GLU A 67 13.00 -10.53 -5.31
C GLU A 67 12.75 -9.24 -4.51
N LEU A 68 12.31 -9.44 -3.27
CA LEU A 68 12.37 -8.35 -2.30
C LEU A 68 13.83 -7.89 -2.31
N PRO A 69 14.12 -6.60 -2.48
CA PRO A 69 15.47 -6.11 -2.41
C PRO A 69 16.04 -6.55 -1.06
N VAL A 70 16.77 -7.66 -1.10
CA VAL A 70 17.56 -8.12 0.04
C VAL A 70 18.50 -6.98 0.34
N ALA A 71 18.35 -6.41 1.52
CA ALA A 71 19.11 -5.30 2.07
C ALA A 71 20.07 -4.62 1.07
N LEU A 72 19.89 -3.34 0.82
CA LEU A 72 20.84 -2.55 0.01
C LEU A 72 22.26 -3.04 0.27
N PRO A 73 23.07 -3.35 -0.77
CA PRO A 73 24.48 -3.58 -0.58
C PRO A 73 25.02 -2.44 0.28
N ALA A 74 25.79 -2.76 1.30
CA ALA A 74 26.35 -1.75 2.22
C ALA A 74 27.14 -0.64 1.51
N ALA A 75 27.58 -0.89 0.27
CA ALA A 75 28.26 0.09 -0.60
C ALA A 75 27.31 1.14 -1.20
N GLU A 76 26.05 0.82 -1.47
CA GLU A 76 25.05 1.81 -1.92
C GLU A 76 24.36 2.52 -0.74
N ALA A 77 24.43 1.92 0.43
CA ALA A 77 24.02 2.54 1.70
C ALA A 77 25.04 3.59 2.19
N GLY A 78 26.06 3.92 1.39
CA GLY A 78 27.16 4.82 1.73
C GLY A 78 26.69 6.09 2.42
N GLY A 79 26.65 6.08 3.75
CA GLY A 79 26.27 7.22 4.57
C GLY A 79 24.77 7.41 4.80
N VAL A 80 23.90 6.48 4.40
CA VAL A 80 22.48 6.54 4.77
C VAL A 80 22.39 6.39 6.29
N ALA A 81 21.87 7.43 6.95
CA ALA A 81 21.68 7.40 8.39
C ALA A 81 20.95 6.10 8.81
N PRO A 82 21.30 5.47 9.96
CA PRO A 82 20.70 4.20 10.39
C PRO A 82 19.16 4.20 10.35
N ALA A 83 18.55 5.37 10.56
CA ALA A 83 17.10 5.55 10.45
C ALA A 83 16.56 5.27 9.03
N LEU A 84 17.30 5.66 7.98
CA LEU A 84 16.90 5.39 6.60
C LEU A 84 17.03 3.91 6.23
N ALA A 85 18.04 3.22 6.78
CA ALA A 85 18.21 1.78 6.58
C ALA A 85 16.97 0.99 7.06
N ALA A 86 16.37 1.38 8.20
CA ALA A 86 15.14 0.76 8.69
C ALA A 86 13.95 0.98 7.74
N PHE A 87 13.81 2.19 7.14
CA PHE A 87 12.78 2.43 6.14
C PHE A 87 13.02 1.61 4.87
N HIS A 88 14.26 1.42 4.43
CA HIS A 88 14.55 0.54 3.31
C HIS A 88 14.09 -0.89 3.57
N ALA A 89 14.40 -1.45 4.73
CA ALA A 89 14.05 -2.82 5.07
C ALA A 89 12.52 -3.09 4.97
N TRP A 90 11.68 -2.12 5.31
CA TRP A 90 10.23 -2.31 5.42
C TRP A 90 9.42 -1.62 4.32
N CYS A 91 9.99 -0.67 3.62
CA CYS A 91 9.25 0.19 2.71
C CYS A 91 9.78 0.15 1.27
N ALA A 92 11.05 -0.24 1.03
CA ALA A 92 11.67 -0.18 -0.29
C ALA A 92 10.99 -1.08 -1.31
N ALA A 93 10.46 -2.24 -0.90
CA ALA A 93 9.74 -3.15 -1.80
C ALA A 93 8.64 -2.46 -2.64
N CYS A 94 8.06 -1.36 -2.12
CA CYS A 94 6.99 -0.62 -2.79
C CYS A 94 7.35 0.85 -3.07
N HIS A 95 8.38 1.40 -2.42
CA HIS A 95 8.62 2.85 -2.42
C HIS A 95 10.01 3.24 -2.94
N TRP A 96 10.64 2.36 -3.71
CA TRP A 96 11.98 2.57 -4.28
C TRP A 96 12.04 2.49 -5.80
N THR A 97 11.08 2.87 -6.53
CA THR A 97 11.18 2.92 -8.01
C THR A 97 11.14 4.36 -8.51
N ALA A 98 11.49 4.58 -9.77
CA ALA A 98 11.38 5.89 -10.40
C ALA A 98 9.92 6.29 -10.73
N GLU A 99 8.98 5.38 -10.53
CA GLU A 99 7.57 5.59 -10.83
C GLU A 99 6.91 6.55 -9.84
N THR A 100 5.79 7.15 -10.24
CA THR A 100 5.08 8.13 -9.40
C THR A 100 4.13 7.46 -8.40
N PHE A 101 3.79 6.19 -8.62
CA PHE A 101 2.88 5.45 -7.74
C PHE A 101 3.35 4.00 -7.53
N PRO A 102 3.33 3.50 -6.28
CA PRO A 102 3.09 4.25 -5.03
C PRO A 102 4.11 5.38 -4.81
N PRO A 103 3.85 6.36 -3.89
CA PRO A 103 4.78 7.48 -3.69
C PRO A 103 6.19 6.99 -3.35
N ASN A 104 7.15 7.17 -4.26
CA ASN A 104 8.51 6.62 -4.14
C ASN A 104 9.44 7.55 -3.35
N PHE A 105 9.17 7.68 -2.05
CA PHE A 105 9.92 8.56 -1.15
C PHE A 105 11.32 8.03 -0.78
N LEU A 106 11.62 6.77 -1.11
CA LEU A 106 12.95 6.16 -0.92
C LEU A 106 13.77 6.12 -2.21
N HIS A 107 13.26 6.63 -3.33
CA HIS A 107 13.97 6.66 -4.60
C HIS A 107 14.79 7.94 -4.74
N GLY A 108 16.01 7.82 -5.25
CA GLY A 108 16.89 8.94 -5.58
C GLY A 108 18.16 9.02 -4.73
N PRO A 109 18.95 10.07 -4.94
CA PRO A 109 20.21 10.26 -4.22
C PRO A 109 20.02 10.40 -2.71
N ALA A 110 20.95 9.90 -1.92
CA ALA A 110 20.87 9.84 -0.47
C ALA A 110 20.58 11.21 0.18
N GLU A 111 21.17 12.26 -0.35
CA GLU A 111 21.00 13.66 0.13
C GLU A 111 19.56 14.18 -0.04
N THR A 112 18.77 13.60 -0.94
CA THR A 112 17.38 13.98 -1.16
C THR A 112 16.39 13.13 -0.37
N LEU A 113 16.81 11.96 0.12
CA LEU A 113 15.92 11.01 0.78
C LEU A 113 15.33 11.57 2.07
N GLU A 114 16.13 12.28 2.86
CA GLU A 114 15.64 12.89 4.10
C GLU A 114 14.56 13.95 3.82
N ALA A 115 14.75 14.79 2.82
CA ALA A 115 13.76 15.79 2.42
C ALA A 115 12.46 15.13 1.94
N ARG A 116 12.55 14.04 1.16
CA ARG A 116 11.39 13.26 0.72
C ARG A 116 10.68 12.57 1.88
N LEU A 117 11.44 12.01 2.81
CA LEU A 117 10.88 11.39 4.01
C LEU A 117 10.14 12.43 4.86
N ARG A 118 10.71 13.64 5.05
CA ARG A 118 10.05 14.77 5.72
C ARG A 118 8.75 15.17 4.99
N GLN A 119 8.82 15.28 3.67
CA GLN A 119 7.63 15.60 2.85
C GLN A 119 6.52 14.57 3.06
N CYS A 120 6.85 13.29 3.12
CA CYS A 120 5.90 12.19 3.27
C CYS A 120 5.52 11.91 4.74
N ALA A 121 6.21 12.51 5.71
CA ALA A 121 6.11 12.17 7.13
C ALA A 121 4.68 12.13 7.69
N PRO A 122 3.76 13.08 7.41
CA PRO A 122 2.40 13.01 7.94
C PRO A 122 1.67 11.74 7.48
N ARG A 123 1.79 11.39 6.22
CA ARG A 123 1.14 10.19 5.66
C ARG A 123 1.78 8.90 6.16
N ILE A 124 3.10 8.85 6.28
CA ILE A 124 3.82 7.70 6.83
C ILE A 124 3.41 7.49 8.30
N TYR A 125 3.39 8.55 9.11
CA TYR A 125 2.99 8.47 10.51
C TYR A 125 1.60 7.85 10.68
N VAL A 126 0.61 8.39 9.98
CA VAL A 126 -0.75 7.85 10.01
C VAL A 126 -0.78 6.39 9.61
N ARG A 127 -0.10 6.02 8.51
CA ARG A 127 -0.09 4.64 8.02
C ARG A 127 0.59 3.65 8.97
N LEU A 128 1.65 4.05 9.67
CA LEU A 128 2.30 3.23 10.72
C LEU A 128 1.39 3.10 11.95
N ALA A 129 0.78 4.20 12.39
CA ALA A 129 -0.13 4.22 13.54
C ALA A 129 -1.38 3.33 13.31
N MET A 130 -1.87 3.24 12.07
CA MET A 130 -3.03 2.40 11.74
C MET A 130 -2.82 0.91 12.05
N ALA A 131 -1.58 0.43 12.16
CA ALA A 131 -1.32 -0.95 12.56
C ALA A 131 -1.83 -1.27 13.97
N SER A 132 -1.86 -0.28 14.87
CA SER A 132 -2.34 -0.42 16.25
C SER A 132 -3.82 -0.04 16.44
N VAL A 133 -4.48 0.43 15.38
CA VAL A 133 -5.90 0.82 15.41
C VAL A 133 -6.77 -0.38 15.00
N PRO A 134 -7.88 -0.65 15.70
CA PRO A 134 -8.84 -1.68 15.30
C PRO A 134 -9.29 -1.50 13.85
N ARG A 135 -9.37 -2.58 13.08
CA ARG A 135 -9.61 -2.55 11.62
C ARG A 135 -10.81 -1.69 11.22
N ALA A 136 -11.92 -1.79 11.97
CA ALA A 136 -13.14 -1.02 11.70
C ALA A 136 -13.01 0.49 11.94
N GLN A 137 -11.96 0.93 12.65
CA GLN A 137 -11.72 2.34 13.00
C GLN A 137 -10.58 2.96 12.21
N ARG A 138 -9.95 2.21 11.30
CA ARG A 138 -8.81 2.69 10.53
C ARG A 138 -9.23 3.70 9.48
N ALA A 139 -8.61 4.86 9.51
CA ALA A 139 -8.78 5.89 8.48
C ALA A 139 -8.12 5.49 7.15
N LYS A 140 -7.14 4.57 7.18
CA LYS A 140 -6.42 4.09 5.99
C LYS A 140 -5.78 2.71 6.27
N THR A 141 -5.46 1.96 5.23
CA THR A 141 -4.69 0.70 5.34
C THR A 141 -3.35 0.95 6.02
N PRO A 142 -2.92 0.12 7.00
CA PRO A 142 -1.60 0.25 7.60
C PRO A 142 -0.46 0.02 6.60
N MET A 143 0.75 0.37 6.98
CA MET A 143 1.97 0.07 6.22
C MET A 143 2.97 -0.68 7.12
N PRO A 144 3.61 -1.74 6.57
CA PRO A 144 3.27 -2.43 5.32
C PRO A 144 1.83 -2.92 5.32
N PRO A 145 1.20 -3.14 4.13
CA PRO A 145 -0.12 -3.77 4.06
C PRO A 145 -0.11 -5.15 4.72
N GLU A 146 -1.18 -5.51 5.43
CA GLU A 146 -1.26 -6.79 6.15
C GLU A 146 -1.01 -8.00 5.25
N THR A 147 -1.41 -7.92 3.98
CA THR A 147 -1.20 -8.97 2.97
C THR A 147 0.26 -9.18 2.58
N LEU A 148 1.14 -8.21 2.82
CA LEU A 148 2.57 -8.30 2.53
C LEU A 148 3.40 -8.71 3.74
N LEU A 149 2.86 -8.62 4.96
CA LEU A 149 3.60 -8.96 6.18
C LEU A 149 4.18 -10.38 6.21
N PRO A 150 3.50 -11.42 5.64
CA PRO A 150 4.10 -12.75 5.56
C PRO A 150 5.40 -12.79 4.76
N ALA A 151 5.57 -11.96 3.74
CA ALA A 151 6.81 -11.85 2.98
C ALA A 151 7.99 -11.29 3.81
N PHE A 152 7.68 -10.58 4.89
CA PHE A 152 8.64 -10.10 5.89
C PHE A 152 8.78 -11.05 7.09
N GLY A 153 8.21 -12.26 7.02
CA GLY A 153 8.27 -13.24 8.12
C GLY A 153 7.46 -12.85 9.34
N THR A 154 6.45 -12.00 9.21
CA THR A 154 5.64 -11.50 10.31
C THR A 154 4.14 -11.50 9.96
N HIS A 155 3.29 -11.09 10.88
CA HIS A 155 1.84 -10.95 10.72
C HIS A 155 1.33 -9.70 11.43
N ALA A 156 0.06 -9.33 11.19
CA ALA A 156 -0.51 -8.05 11.60
C ALA A 156 -0.36 -7.75 13.10
N GLU A 157 -0.66 -8.71 13.96
CA GLU A 157 -0.56 -8.52 15.41
C GLU A 157 0.89 -8.40 15.89
N ALA A 158 1.80 -9.21 15.35
CA ALA A 158 3.22 -9.14 15.66
C ALA A 158 3.80 -7.81 15.20
N TRP A 159 3.47 -7.39 13.96
CA TRP A 159 3.88 -6.10 13.43
C TRP A 159 3.38 -4.93 14.27
N ALA A 160 2.09 -4.93 14.66
CA ALA A 160 1.52 -3.86 15.50
C ALA A 160 2.27 -3.64 16.82
N ARG A 161 2.92 -4.68 17.34
CA ARG A 161 3.69 -4.64 18.60
C ARG A 161 5.20 -4.66 18.40
N SER A 162 5.69 -4.68 17.15
CA SER A 162 7.09 -4.87 16.86
C SER A 162 7.93 -3.65 17.23
N PRO A 163 9.16 -3.84 17.73
CA PRO A 163 10.10 -2.77 17.97
C PRO A 163 10.51 -2.05 16.68
N GLU A 164 10.53 -2.74 15.55
CA GLU A 164 10.85 -2.17 14.25
C GLU A 164 9.81 -1.12 13.85
N ARG A 165 8.50 -1.46 13.93
CA ARG A 165 7.44 -0.49 13.68
C ARG A 165 7.55 0.71 14.63
N ALA A 166 7.75 0.45 15.92
CA ALA A 166 7.88 1.51 16.91
C ALA A 166 9.07 2.44 16.61
N ALA A 167 10.20 1.89 16.15
CA ALA A 167 11.37 2.69 15.77
C ALA A 167 11.11 3.55 14.52
N LEU A 168 10.44 3.00 13.50
CA LEU A 168 10.01 3.76 12.33
C LEU A 168 9.07 4.90 12.71
N GLU A 169 8.06 4.61 13.54
CA GLU A 169 7.11 5.59 14.03
C GLU A 169 7.79 6.69 14.83
N ALA A 170 8.69 6.33 15.77
CA ALA A 170 9.44 7.30 16.56
C ALA A 170 10.31 8.22 15.69
N THR A 171 10.90 7.69 14.60
CA THR A 171 11.68 8.49 13.66
C THR A 171 10.81 9.51 12.95
N ILE A 172 9.64 9.10 12.46
CA ILE A 172 8.71 10.03 11.80
C ILE A 172 8.14 11.05 12.78
N ARG A 173 7.83 10.67 14.02
CA ARG A 173 7.40 11.60 15.08
C ARG A 173 8.44 12.69 15.31
N ARG A 174 9.74 12.34 15.43
CA ARG A 174 10.82 13.33 15.56
C ARG A 174 10.88 14.31 14.37
N LEU A 175 10.70 13.82 13.14
CA LEU A 175 10.67 14.69 11.95
C LEU A 175 9.51 15.67 12.01
N LEU A 176 8.32 15.20 12.38
CA LEU A 176 7.13 16.05 12.51
C LEU A 176 7.24 17.04 13.67
N ALA A 177 7.77 16.60 14.80
CA ALA A 177 8.01 17.46 15.96
C ALA A 177 9.03 18.57 15.63
N ALA A 178 10.12 18.24 14.93
CA ALA A 178 11.10 19.22 14.47
C ALA A 178 10.52 20.26 13.51
N GLU A 179 9.53 19.87 12.72
CA GLU A 179 8.86 20.77 11.75
C GLU A 179 7.83 21.67 12.45
N SER A 180 7.04 21.12 13.37
CA SER A 180 5.89 21.81 13.98
C SER A 180 6.19 22.43 15.37
N GLY A 181 7.32 22.08 15.97
CA GLY A 181 7.67 22.47 17.34
C GLY A 181 6.87 21.72 18.42
N ARG A 182 6.09 20.69 18.08
CA ARG A 182 5.27 19.91 19.02
C ARG A 182 5.15 18.45 18.59
N GLU A 183 4.90 17.57 19.55
CA GLU A 183 4.65 16.17 19.27
C GLU A 183 3.43 15.99 18.36
N PRO A 184 3.51 15.14 17.32
CA PRO A 184 2.39 14.87 16.45
C PRO A 184 1.32 14.07 17.18
N ASP A 185 0.06 14.48 16.98
CA ASP A 185 -1.13 13.79 17.48
C ASP A 185 -1.93 13.24 16.31
N LEU A 186 -2.30 11.97 16.38
CA LEU A 186 -2.99 11.25 15.30
C LEU A 186 -4.38 11.84 14.99
N GLN A 187 -5.12 12.22 16.02
CA GLN A 187 -6.47 12.77 15.86
C GLN A 187 -6.42 14.16 15.22
N THR A 188 -5.47 14.97 15.66
CA THR A 188 -5.20 16.29 15.09
C THR A 188 -4.83 16.20 13.61
N LEU A 189 -3.95 15.25 13.25
CA LEU A 189 -3.55 15.05 11.86
C LEU A 189 -4.72 14.57 11.00
N LEU A 190 -5.61 13.77 11.53
CA LEU A 190 -6.76 13.23 10.82
C LEU A 190 -8.01 14.11 10.87
N ALA A 191 -8.00 15.27 11.54
CA ALA A 191 -9.15 16.14 11.67
C ALA A 191 -9.76 16.57 10.31
N GLY A 192 -8.93 16.76 9.28
CA GLY A 192 -9.35 17.03 7.89
C GLY A 192 -9.46 15.78 7.01
N GLY A 193 -9.27 14.58 7.58
CA GLY A 193 -9.19 13.33 6.86
C GLY A 193 -7.80 13.06 6.27
N TYR A 194 -7.54 11.80 5.92
CA TYR A 194 -6.22 11.37 5.42
C TYR A 194 -5.81 12.09 4.12
N GLU A 195 -6.76 12.38 3.24
CA GLU A 195 -6.46 13.01 1.94
C GLU A 195 -6.12 14.50 2.05
N ALA A 196 -6.49 15.15 3.16
CA ALA A 196 -6.07 16.52 3.47
C ALA A 196 -4.61 16.62 3.92
N LEU A 197 -3.97 15.51 4.26
CA LEU A 197 -2.56 15.49 4.60
C LEU A 197 -1.70 15.84 3.38
N ARG A 198 -0.64 16.60 3.63
CA ARG A 198 0.39 16.92 2.62
C ARG A 198 0.76 15.67 1.80
N PRO A 199 0.76 15.74 0.45
CA PRO A 199 1.14 14.60 -0.38
C PRO A 199 2.63 14.26 -0.23
N CYS A 200 2.97 12.98 -0.42
CA CYS A 200 4.35 12.50 -0.31
C CYS A 200 5.28 13.06 -1.40
N LEU A 201 4.72 13.30 -2.59
CA LEU A 201 5.45 13.94 -3.69
C LEU A 201 4.86 15.33 -3.90
N ALA A 202 5.72 16.31 -4.06
CA ALA A 202 5.26 17.63 -4.47
C ALA A 202 4.56 17.51 -5.84
N PRO A 203 3.44 18.22 -6.06
CA PRO A 203 2.85 18.28 -7.39
C PRO A 203 3.93 18.74 -8.37
N ALA A 204 3.99 18.07 -9.55
CA ALA A 204 4.86 18.53 -10.62
C ALA A 204 4.55 20.02 -10.87
N ARG A 205 5.58 20.86 -10.83
CA ARG A 205 5.39 22.25 -11.23
C ARG A 205 5.00 22.24 -12.71
N PRO A 206 3.94 22.97 -13.10
CA PRO A 206 3.55 23.10 -14.50
C PRO A 206 4.65 23.72 -15.35
#